data_64165a55741314dd259281acf6bec405
#
_entry.id   64165a55741314dd259281acf6bec405
#
_cell.length_a   1.000
_cell.length_b   1.000
_cell.length_c   1.000
_cell.angle_alpha   90.00
_cell.angle_beta   90.00
_cell.angle_gamma   90.00
#
_symmetry.space_group_name_H-M   'P 1'
#
loop_
_entity.id
_entity.type
_entity.pdbx_description
1 polymer ?
#
loop_
_entity_poly.entity_id
_entity_poly.type
_entity_poly.pdbx_seq_one_letter_code
_entity_poly.pdbx_strand_id
1 'polypeptide(L)'
;EVSFKPKTRGAIQHLAIDATGLKVYGEGEWKVKKHGTDGKRRVWRKLHLAVDTSTHEIVAAELSLLNVTDAEVLPNLLKQTRRRIIEISGDGAYDTRDCHDAIRFKRAVPLIPPREGAAFWENGPPRNLAVGCQKLYGSNNKWKKRYGYHKRSLSETAMFRVKQLLGGRLSLRNYNAQVGETYAMIKALNKLTGLGMPETQCIV
;
A
#
# COMPACT_ATOMS: atom_id res chain seq x y z
N GLU A 1 5.80 -10.06 19.92
CA GLU A 1 5.70 -9.84 18.49
C GLU A 1 4.22 -9.94 18.06
N VAL A 2 3.67 -8.87 17.49
CA VAL A 2 2.27 -8.87 17.02
C VAL A 2 2.25 -9.39 15.59
N SER A 3 1.85 -10.64 15.41
CA SER A 3 1.63 -11.21 14.08
C SER A 3 0.17 -11.01 13.65
N PHE A 4 -0.05 -10.50 12.44
CA PHE A 4 -1.36 -10.51 11.80
C PHE A 4 -1.31 -11.53 10.65
N LYS A 5 -1.96 -12.66 10.83
CA LYS A 5 -2.10 -13.65 9.75
C LYS A 5 -3.52 -13.58 9.23
N PRO A 6 -3.72 -13.38 7.91
CA PRO A 6 -5.04 -13.45 7.31
C PRO A 6 -5.64 -14.84 7.52
N LYS A 7 -6.94 -14.91 7.76
CA LYS A 7 -7.66 -16.18 7.91
C LYS A 7 -7.90 -16.86 6.57
N THR A 8 -7.98 -16.06 5.50
CA THR A 8 -8.29 -16.54 4.15
C THR A 8 -7.17 -17.39 3.59
N ARG A 9 -7.54 -18.53 3.01
CA ARG A 9 -6.64 -19.47 2.34
C ARG A 9 -6.84 -19.39 0.83
N GLY A 10 -5.91 -19.97 0.06
CA GLY A 10 -5.96 -19.99 -1.40
C GLY A 10 -5.17 -18.87 -2.07
N ALA A 11 -5.26 -18.79 -3.40
CA ALA A 11 -4.54 -17.78 -4.17
C ALA A 11 -5.19 -16.39 -4.02
N ILE A 12 -4.36 -15.36 -3.99
CA ILE A 12 -4.78 -13.95 -4.06
C ILE A 12 -4.91 -13.62 -5.54
N GLN A 13 -6.13 -13.33 -6.00
CA GLN A 13 -6.38 -13.00 -7.39
C GLN A 13 -5.77 -11.65 -7.75
N HIS A 14 -5.95 -10.65 -6.88
CA HIS A 14 -5.42 -9.32 -7.11
C HIS A 14 -4.99 -8.70 -5.78
N LEU A 15 -3.71 -8.36 -5.69
CA LEU A 15 -3.11 -7.68 -4.54
C LEU A 15 -2.91 -6.20 -4.89
N ALA A 16 -3.55 -5.30 -4.14
CA ALA A 16 -3.38 -3.87 -4.29
C ALA A 16 -2.37 -3.35 -3.25
N ILE A 17 -1.37 -2.60 -3.71
CA ILE A 17 -0.31 -2.06 -2.85
C ILE A 17 -0.31 -0.54 -2.92
N ASP A 18 -0.14 0.09 -1.77
CA ASP A 18 -0.05 1.54 -1.65
C ASP A 18 0.61 1.95 -0.33
N ALA A 19 0.97 3.24 -0.20
CA ALA A 19 1.58 3.80 1.00
C ALA A 19 0.85 5.06 1.47
N THR A 20 0.83 5.28 2.79
CA THR A 20 0.23 6.47 3.38
C THR A 20 1.03 6.98 4.58
N GLY A 21 0.99 8.30 4.83
CA GLY A 21 1.61 8.89 6.00
C GLY A 21 0.78 8.66 7.26
N LEU A 22 1.46 8.23 8.34
CA LEU A 22 0.95 8.24 9.70
C LEU A 22 1.72 9.26 10.54
N LYS A 23 1.00 10.04 11.32
CA LYS A 23 1.57 11.05 12.19
C LYS A 23 2.00 10.42 13.51
N VAL A 24 3.18 10.79 14.02
CA VAL A 24 3.61 10.37 15.35
C VAL A 24 3.19 11.42 16.36
N TYR A 25 2.42 11.00 17.39
CA TYR A 25 2.01 11.88 18.47
C TYR A 25 3.15 12.11 19.45
N GLY A 26 3.30 13.33 19.94
CA GLY A 26 4.21 13.70 21.04
C GLY A 26 5.57 14.22 20.61
N GLU A 27 6.18 13.76 19.51
CA GLU A 27 7.42 14.36 19.01
C GLU A 27 7.10 15.60 18.16
N GLY A 28 7.35 16.76 18.69
CA GLY A 28 7.15 18.05 18.02
C GLY A 28 5.75 18.64 18.15
N GLU A 29 4.68 17.86 18.36
CA GLU A 29 3.33 18.44 18.53
C GLU A 29 3.21 19.26 19.82
N TRP A 30 3.76 18.77 20.93
CA TRP A 30 3.78 19.52 22.18
C TRP A 30 4.55 20.84 22.05
N LYS A 31 5.68 20.83 21.34
CA LYS A 31 6.47 22.05 21.10
C LYS A 31 5.75 23.03 20.16
N VAL A 32 5.06 22.50 19.12
CA VAL A 32 4.26 23.33 18.22
C VAL A 32 3.06 23.94 18.96
N LYS A 33 2.39 23.16 19.83
CA LYS A 33 1.24 23.64 20.61
C LYS A 33 1.65 24.65 21.69
N LYS A 34 2.83 24.48 22.29
CA LYS A 34 3.32 25.35 23.37
C LYS A 34 4.04 26.60 22.87
N HIS A 35 4.70 26.56 21.73
CA HIS A 35 5.59 27.63 21.25
C HIS A 35 5.19 28.21 19.89
N GLY A 36 4.06 27.79 19.30
CA GLY A 36 3.57 28.32 18.02
C GLY A 36 4.53 28.15 16.84
N THR A 37 5.50 27.22 16.95
CA THR A 37 6.50 27.00 15.90
C THR A 37 5.92 26.26 14.71
N ASP A 38 6.36 26.64 13.51
CA ASP A 38 6.00 26.04 12.22
C ASP A 38 5.90 24.51 12.26
N GLY A 39 4.91 23.96 11.55
CA GLY A 39 4.63 22.53 11.44
C GLY A 39 5.79 21.63 10.98
N LYS A 40 6.98 22.19 10.74
CA LYS A 40 8.21 21.52 10.33
C LYS A 40 8.79 20.50 11.32
N ARG A 41 8.33 20.50 12.58
CA ARG A 41 8.80 19.59 13.62
C ARG A 41 7.92 18.35 13.81
N ARG A 42 6.95 18.12 12.95
CA ARG A 42 6.08 16.94 13.02
C ARG A 42 6.79 15.72 12.47
N VAL A 43 6.83 14.66 13.26
CA VAL A 43 7.40 13.38 12.83
C VAL A 43 6.33 12.54 12.16
N TRP A 44 6.68 12.03 11.00
CA TRP A 44 5.82 11.16 10.21
C TRP A 44 6.49 9.81 9.99
N ARG A 45 5.68 8.79 9.82
CA ARG A 45 6.06 7.47 9.35
C ARG A 45 5.28 7.15 8.10
N LYS A 46 5.79 6.27 7.28
CA LYS A 46 5.09 5.79 6.10
C LYS A 46 4.61 4.37 6.36
N LEU A 47 3.30 4.17 6.24
CA LEU A 47 2.66 2.86 6.32
C LEU A 47 2.43 2.34 4.91
N HIS A 48 3.03 1.20 4.59
CA HIS A 48 2.82 0.47 3.35
C HIS A 48 1.85 -0.69 3.61
N LEU A 49 0.86 -0.85 2.75
CA LEU A 49 -0.15 -1.90 2.86
C LEU A 49 -0.23 -2.70 1.57
N ALA A 50 -0.44 -4.00 1.71
CA ALA A 50 -0.83 -4.89 0.63
C ALA A 50 -2.18 -5.52 0.97
N VAL A 51 -3.18 -5.29 0.13
CA VAL A 51 -4.58 -5.62 0.36
C VAL A 51 -5.05 -6.65 -0.65
N ASP A 52 -5.62 -7.75 -0.19
CA ASP A 52 -6.34 -8.71 -1.03
C ASP A 52 -7.69 -8.07 -1.44
N THR A 53 -7.83 -7.74 -2.72
CA THR A 53 -9.01 -7.01 -3.20
C THR A 53 -10.30 -7.81 -3.16
N SER A 54 -10.20 -9.15 -3.04
CA SER A 54 -11.38 -10.03 -2.97
C SER A 54 -11.96 -10.12 -1.57
N THR A 55 -11.10 -10.03 -0.55
CA THR A 55 -11.49 -10.19 0.87
C THR A 55 -11.40 -8.89 1.66
N HIS A 56 -10.80 -7.87 1.09
CA HIS A 56 -10.45 -6.61 1.75
C HIS A 56 -9.51 -6.76 2.97
N GLU A 57 -8.91 -7.94 3.14
CA GLU A 57 -7.93 -8.17 4.19
C GLU A 57 -6.57 -7.56 3.83
N ILE A 58 -5.94 -6.91 4.79
CA ILE A 58 -4.55 -6.50 4.69
C ILE A 58 -3.68 -7.74 4.93
N VAL A 59 -2.98 -8.20 3.89
CA VAL A 59 -2.19 -9.45 3.94
C VAL A 59 -0.73 -9.20 4.26
N ALA A 60 -0.25 -7.98 4.05
CA ALA A 60 1.09 -7.54 4.42
C ALA A 60 1.10 -6.06 4.77
N ALA A 61 1.98 -5.66 5.68
CA ALA A 61 2.16 -4.27 6.06
C ALA A 61 3.58 -4.01 6.54
N GLU A 62 4.06 -2.80 6.30
CA GLU A 62 5.35 -2.35 6.79
C GLU A 62 5.29 -0.88 7.17
N LEU A 63 5.89 -0.55 8.32
CA LEU A 63 6.09 0.82 8.76
C LEU A 63 7.52 1.22 8.44
N SER A 64 7.72 2.32 7.72
CA SER A 64 9.03 2.83 7.38
C SER A 64 9.21 4.29 7.82
N LEU A 65 10.45 4.75 7.78
CA LEU A 65 10.76 6.17 7.87
C LEU A 65 10.30 6.88 6.59
N LEU A 66 10.10 8.19 6.67
CA LEU A 66 9.54 8.95 5.54
C LEU A 66 10.48 9.00 4.32
N ASN A 67 11.79 8.90 4.55
CA ASN A 67 12.81 8.92 3.49
C ASN A 67 12.97 7.60 2.73
N VAL A 68 12.35 6.51 3.22
CA VAL A 68 12.33 5.22 2.52
C VAL A 68 11.34 5.29 1.37
N THR A 69 11.76 4.89 0.18
CA THR A 69 10.91 4.89 -1.02
C THR A 69 9.94 3.71 -1.00
N ASP A 70 8.81 3.86 -1.70
CA ASP A 70 7.81 2.79 -1.79
C ASP A 70 8.37 1.55 -2.50
N ALA A 71 9.25 1.77 -3.48
CA ALA A 71 9.93 0.71 -4.22
C ALA A 71 10.86 -0.15 -3.35
N GLU A 72 11.56 0.45 -2.40
CA GLU A 72 12.47 -0.28 -1.48
C GLU A 72 11.73 -1.23 -0.55
N VAL A 73 10.49 -0.89 -0.19
CA VAL A 73 9.67 -1.68 0.75
C VAL A 73 8.99 -2.87 0.07
N LEU A 74 8.70 -2.80 -1.22
CA LEU A 74 7.93 -3.82 -1.94
C LEU A 74 8.46 -5.25 -1.76
N PRO A 75 9.77 -5.54 -1.90
CA PRO A 75 10.29 -6.89 -1.72
C PRO A 75 9.98 -7.47 -0.33
N ASN A 76 10.10 -6.65 0.72
CA ASN A 76 9.80 -7.06 2.10
C ASN A 76 8.30 -7.29 2.31
N LEU A 77 7.47 -6.44 1.74
CA LEU A 77 6.02 -6.61 1.76
C LEU A 77 5.61 -7.94 1.13
N LEU A 78 6.17 -8.27 -0.04
CA LEU A 78 5.88 -9.52 -0.73
C LEU A 78 6.41 -10.77 -0.01
N LYS A 79 7.48 -10.67 0.79
CA LYS A 79 8.00 -11.78 1.61
C LYS A 79 7.04 -12.18 2.74
N GLN A 80 6.18 -11.27 3.21
CA GLN A 80 5.28 -11.52 4.34
C GLN A 80 4.15 -12.50 3.99
N THR A 81 3.79 -12.67 2.71
CA THR A 81 2.80 -13.68 2.31
C THR A 81 3.42 -14.84 1.54
N ARG A 82 3.02 -16.07 1.91
CA ARG A 82 3.38 -17.31 1.20
C ARG A 82 2.31 -17.73 0.19
N ARG A 83 1.16 -17.05 0.19
CA ARG A 83 0.07 -17.35 -0.74
C ARG A 83 0.52 -17.03 -2.17
N ARG A 84 0.05 -17.82 -3.14
CA ARG A 84 0.20 -17.51 -4.56
C ARG A 84 -0.55 -16.20 -4.86
N ILE A 85 0.08 -15.31 -5.61
CA ILE A 85 -0.51 -14.04 -6.05
C ILE A 85 -0.58 -14.09 -7.58
N ILE A 86 -1.72 -13.73 -8.15
CA ILE A 86 -1.90 -13.74 -9.60
C ILE A 86 -1.53 -12.38 -10.19
N GLU A 87 -2.06 -11.30 -9.62
CA GLU A 87 -1.82 -9.93 -10.07
C GLU A 87 -1.43 -9.03 -8.90
N ILE A 88 -0.55 -8.08 -9.16
CA ILE A 88 -0.12 -7.07 -8.18
C ILE A 88 -0.24 -5.69 -8.82
N SER A 89 -1.05 -4.80 -8.22
CA SER A 89 -1.16 -3.42 -8.65
C SER A 89 -0.52 -2.46 -7.65
N GLY A 90 0.21 -1.50 -8.16
CA GLY A 90 0.77 -0.37 -7.44
C GLY A 90 0.70 0.89 -8.30
N ASP A 91 1.04 2.04 -7.74
CA ASP A 91 1.13 3.27 -8.52
C ASP A 91 2.47 3.38 -9.28
N GLY A 92 2.69 4.49 -9.98
CA GLY A 92 3.93 4.71 -10.73
C GLY A 92 5.20 4.82 -9.87
N ALA A 93 5.09 4.98 -8.54
CA ALA A 93 6.25 4.97 -7.65
C ALA A 93 6.94 3.59 -7.65
N TYR A 94 6.16 2.53 -7.88
CA TYR A 94 6.65 1.15 -7.99
C TYR A 94 7.18 0.78 -9.39
N ASP A 95 7.19 1.70 -10.38
CA ASP A 95 7.72 1.43 -11.72
C ASP A 95 9.26 1.45 -11.73
N THR A 96 9.86 0.49 -11.06
CA THR A 96 11.32 0.26 -10.99
C THR A 96 11.66 -1.18 -11.36
N ARG A 97 12.91 -1.43 -11.80
CA ARG A 97 13.37 -2.79 -12.14
C ARG A 97 13.24 -3.73 -10.94
N ASP A 98 13.68 -3.29 -9.76
CA ASP A 98 13.64 -4.09 -8.54
C ASP A 98 12.22 -4.51 -8.16
N CYS A 99 11.24 -3.60 -8.32
CA CYS A 99 9.83 -3.92 -8.09
C CYS A 99 9.30 -4.95 -9.08
N HIS A 100 9.57 -4.76 -10.37
CA HIS A 100 9.15 -5.72 -11.40
C HIS A 100 9.81 -7.08 -11.21
N ASP A 101 11.08 -7.13 -10.82
CA ASP A 101 11.79 -8.38 -10.53
C ASP A 101 11.25 -9.07 -9.28
N ALA A 102 10.95 -8.33 -8.21
CA ALA A 102 10.32 -8.87 -7.01
C ALA A 102 8.94 -9.49 -7.31
N ILE A 103 8.14 -8.83 -8.17
CA ILE A 103 6.84 -9.33 -8.61
C ILE A 103 7.01 -10.58 -9.50
N ARG A 104 7.97 -10.56 -10.41
CA ARG A 104 8.31 -11.71 -11.26
C ARG A 104 8.74 -12.92 -10.44
N PHE A 105 9.52 -12.69 -9.37
CA PHE A 105 9.92 -13.76 -8.45
C PHE A 105 8.71 -14.42 -7.78
N LYS A 106 7.65 -13.66 -7.50
CA LYS A 106 6.36 -14.17 -7.01
C LYS A 106 5.52 -14.83 -8.11
N ARG A 107 5.98 -14.83 -9.37
CA ARG A 107 5.24 -15.34 -10.55
C ARG A 107 3.87 -14.65 -10.71
N ALA A 108 3.79 -13.38 -10.33
CA ALA A 108 2.60 -12.54 -10.46
C ALA A 108 2.72 -11.59 -11.65
N VAL A 109 1.57 -11.13 -12.17
CA VAL A 109 1.52 -10.12 -13.23
C VAL A 109 1.56 -8.72 -12.61
N PRO A 110 2.55 -7.86 -12.96
CA PRO A 110 2.60 -6.49 -12.47
C PRO A 110 1.58 -5.62 -13.20
N LEU A 111 0.70 -4.96 -12.47
CA LEU A 111 -0.20 -3.93 -12.95
C LEU A 111 0.26 -2.57 -12.38
N ILE A 112 1.37 -2.09 -12.90
CA ILE A 112 2.01 -0.82 -12.50
C ILE A 112 2.02 0.10 -13.72
N PRO A 113 1.42 1.30 -13.64
CA PRO A 113 1.45 2.25 -14.74
C PRO A 113 2.88 2.76 -14.92
N PRO A 114 3.42 2.77 -16.15
CA PRO A 114 4.71 3.36 -16.40
C PRO A 114 4.70 4.86 -16.08
N ARG A 115 5.84 5.37 -15.63
CA ARG A 115 6.02 6.80 -15.41
C ARG A 115 5.90 7.57 -16.72
N GLU A 116 5.66 8.86 -16.62
CA GLU A 116 5.70 9.74 -17.78
C GLU A 116 7.08 9.69 -18.46
N GLY A 117 7.10 9.64 -19.79
CA GLY A 117 8.35 9.52 -20.55
C GLY A 117 9.06 8.16 -20.44
N ALA A 118 8.41 7.12 -19.90
CA ALA A 118 9.02 5.81 -19.74
C ALA A 118 9.52 5.22 -21.07
N ALA A 119 10.76 4.73 -21.06
CA ALA A 119 11.35 3.97 -22.16
C ALA A 119 11.04 2.47 -22.05
N PHE A 120 11.14 1.75 -23.17
CA PHE A 120 11.11 0.29 -23.17
C PHE A 120 12.34 -0.27 -22.46
N TRP A 121 12.14 -1.36 -21.73
CA TRP A 121 13.23 -2.12 -21.16
C TRP A 121 13.61 -3.28 -22.08
N GLU A 122 14.90 -3.63 -22.10
CA GLU A 122 15.36 -4.86 -22.73
C GLU A 122 14.66 -6.08 -22.11
N ASN A 123 14.51 -7.16 -22.90
CA ASN A 123 13.85 -8.41 -22.49
C ASN A 123 12.34 -8.33 -22.23
N GLY A 124 11.65 -7.35 -22.80
CA GLY A 124 10.20 -7.29 -23.03
C GLY A 124 9.26 -7.72 -21.90
N PRO A 125 9.45 -7.30 -20.65
CA PRO A 125 8.53 -7.69 -19.58
C PRO A 125 7.12 -7.13 -19.81
N PRO A 126 6.09 -7.60 -19.09
CA PRO A 126 4.71 -7.08 -19.20
C PRO A 126 4.61 -5.56 -19.11
N ARG A 127 5.58 -4.89 -18.44
CA ARG A 127 5.71 -3.45 -18.40
C ARG A 127 5.76 -2.79 -19.79
N ASN A 128 6.46 -3.41 -20.75
CA ASN A 128 6.60 -2.84 -22.09
C ASN A 128 5.25 -2.75 -22.83
N LEU A 129 4.29 -3.61 -22.52
CA LEU A 129 2.92 -3.47 -23.03
C LEU A 129 2.27 -2.18 -22.51
N ALA A 130 2.45 -1.87 -21.24
CA ALA A 130 1.92 -0.63 -20.65
C ALA A 130 2.61 0.60 -21.27
N VAL A 131 3.93 0.57 -21.46
CA VAL A 131 4.69 1.64 -22.14
C VAL A 131 4.24 1.81 -23.58
N GLY A 132 4.04 0.71 -24.31
CA GLY A 132 3.52 0.73 -25.68
C GLY A 132 2.14 1.37 -25.77
N CYS A 133 1.24 1.00 -24.85
CA CYS A 133 -0.09 1.63 -24.76
C CYS A 133 0.01 3.13 -24.42
N GLN A 134 0.89 3.52 -23.51
CA GLN A 134 1.10 4.93 -23.15
C GLN A 134 1.60 5.74 -24.35
N LYS A 135 2.59 5.24 -25.09
CA LYS A 135 3.12 5.90 -26.30
C LYS A 135 2.09 6.00 -27.41
N LEU A 136 1.31 4.94 -27.64
CA LEU A 136 0.31 4.88 -28.72
C LEU A 136 -0.89 5.80 -28.46
N TYR A 137 -1.35 5.91 -27.22
CA TYR A 137 -2.58 6.62 -26.85
C TYR A 137 -2.33 7.92 -26.08
N GLY A 138 -1.09 8.30 -25.84
CA GLY A 138 -0.72 9.48 -25.05
C GLY A 138 -1.10 9.40 -23.55
N SER A 139 -1.66 8.28 -23.10
CA SER A 139 -2.07 8.09 -21.70
C SER A 139 -2.15 6.62 -21.29
N ASN A 140 -2.14 6.37 -19.97
CA ASN A 140 -2.32 5.03 -19.40
C ASN A 140 -3.80 4.60 -19.31
N ASN A 141 -4.77 5.44 -19.69
CA ASN A 141 -6.19 5.21 -19.41
C ASN A 141 -6.75 3.96 -20.08
N LYS A 142 -6.40 3.73 -21.35
CA LYS A 142 -6.86 2.53 -22.08
C LYS A 142 -6.28 1.25 -21.47
N TRP A 143 -4.99 1.27 -21.11
CA TRP A 143 -4.33 0.18 -20.43
C TRP A 143 -4.97 -0.09 -19.06
N LYS A 144 -5.18 0.95 -18.23
CA LYS A 144 -5.83 0.84 -16.92
C LYS A 144 -7.22 0.19 -17.01
N LYS A 145 -8.04 0.60 -17.98
CA LYS A 145 -9.37 0.01 -18.21
C LYS A 145 -9.28 -1.45 -18.64
N ARG A 146 -8.40 -1.78 -19.60
CA ARG A 146 -8.25 -3.13 -20.14
C ARG A 146 -7.83 -4.16 -19.10
N TYR A 147 -6.91 -3.78 -18.19
CA TYR A 147 -6.33 -4.68 -17.19
C TYR A 147 -6.97 -4.56 -15.80
N GLY A 148 -8.06 -3.84 -15.65
CA GLY A 148 -8.79 -3.74 -14.38
C GLY A 148 -8.01 -3.04 -13.25
N TYR A 149 -7.11 -2.13 -13.61
CA TYR A 149 -6.26 -1.39 -12.66
C TYR A 149 -7.05 -0.62 -11.59
N HIS A 150 -8.33 -0.29 -11.84
CA HIS A 150 -9.21 0.42 -10.91
C HIS A 150 -9.35 -0.29 -9.55
N LYS A 151 -9.16 -1.63 -9.50
CA LYS A 151 -9.16 -2.39 -8.24
C LYS A 151 -8.10 -1.91 -7.25
N ARG A 152 -7.07 -1.20 -7.70
CA ARG A 152 -6.07 -0.57 -6.83
C ARG A 152 -6.70 0.37 -5.80
N SER A 153 -7.79 1.05 -6.13
CA SER A 153 -8.49 1.97 -5.20
C SER A 153 -8.93 1.29 -3.90
N LEU A 154 -9.01 -0.03 -3.85
CA LEU A 154 -9.30 -0.76 -2.61
C LEU A 154 -8.17 -0.66 -1.57
N SER A 155 -6.92 -0.41 -1.99
CA SER A 155 -5.85 -0.07 -1.04
C SER A 155 -6.08 1.29 -0.39
N GLU A 156 -6.54 2.28 -1.16
CA GLU A 156 -6.92 3.60 -0.65
C GLU A 156 -8.08 3.50 0.35
N THR A 157 -9.06 2.64 0.06
CA THR A 157 -10.17 2.34 0.99
C THR A 157 -9.65 1.74 2.29
N ALA A 158 -8.71 0.80 2.24
CA ALA A 158 -8.11 0.21 3.44
C ALA A 158 -7.35 1.27 4.26
N MET A 159 -6.58 2.14 3.59
CA MET A 159 -5.87 3.24 4.26
C MET A 159 -6.82 4.26 4.89
N PHE A 160 -7.91 4.60 4.19
CA PHE A 160 -8.95 5.44 4.74
C PHE A 160 -9.55 4.83 6.02
N ARG A 161 -9.86 3.52 5.99
CA ARG A 161 -10.38 2.80 7.17
C ARG A 161 -9.38 2.79 8.32
N VAL A 162 -8.07 2.57 8.06
CA VAL A 162 -7.03 2.69 9.10
C VAL A 162 -7.09 4.06 9.76
N LYS A 163 -7.15 5.12 8.99
CA LYS A 163 -7.15 6.49 9.51
C LYS A 163 -8.45 6.86 10.24
N GLN A 164 -9.59 6.46 9.74
CA GLN A 164 -10.90 6.81 10.32
C GLN A 164 -11.21 5.99 11.57
N LEU A 165 -10.99 4.68 11.53
CA LEU A 165 -11.36 3.80 12.63
C LEU A 165 -10.30 3.72 13.72
N LEU A 166 -9.03 3.96 13.38
CA LEU A 166 -7.89 3.77 14.28
C LEU A 166 -7.10 5.06 14.52
N GLY A 167 -7.62 6.20 14.06
CA GLY A 167 -7.13 7.54 14.37
C GLY A 167 -5.97 8.06 13.54
N GLY A 168 -5.36 7.26 12.64
CA GLY A 168 -4.31 7.69 11.72
C GLY A 168 -3.04 8.26 12.38
N ARG A 169 -2.85 8.01 13.68
CA ARG A 169 -1.74 8.50 14.49
C ARG A 169 -1.09 7.35 15.24
N LEU A 170 0.23 7.46 15.44
CA LEU A 170 0.99 6.58 16.29
C LEU A 170 1.23 7.28 17.62
N SER A 171 0.93 6.60 18.71
CA SER A 171 0.98 7.16 20.09
C SER A 171 2.28 6.82 20.80
N LEU A 172 2.95 5.75 20.41
CA LEU A 172 4.16 5.27 21.06
C LEU A 172 5.40 6.01 20.55
N ARG A 173 6.38 6.24 21.44
CA ARG A 173 7.56 7.05 21.12
C ARG A 173 8.67 6.29 20.41
N ASN A 174 8.90 5.04 20.83
CA ASN A 174 9.97 4.21 20.27
C ASN A 174 9.55 3.64 18.92
N TYR A 175 10.44 3.62 17.93
CA TYR A 175 10.15 3.10 16.58
C TYR A 175 9.66 1.65 16.60
N ASN A 176 10.31 0.77 17.37
CA ASN A 176 9.88 -0.63 17.46
C ASN A 176 8.49 -0.75 18.08
N ALA A 177 8.16 0.10 19.06
CA ALA A 177 6.83 0.17 19.63
C ALA A 177 5.80 0.70 18.61
N GLN A 178 6.17 1.69 17.78
CA GLN A 178 5.33 2.17 16.68
C GLN A 178 5.04 1.07 15.65
N VAL A 179 6.01 0.22 15.34
CA VAL A 179 5.80 -0.97 14.49
C VAL A 179 4.78 -1.92 15.12
N GLY A 180 4.92 -2.22 16.42
CA GLY A 180 3.96 -3.04 17.16
C GLY A 180 2.55 -2.44 17.19
N GLU A 181 2.44 -1.13 17.44
CA GLU A 181 1.19 -0.37 17.39
C GLU A 181 0.53 -0.48 16.02
N THR A 182 1.30 -0.30 14.95
CA THR A 182 0.83 -0.41 13.56
C THR A 182 0.28 -1.81 13.28
N TYR A 183 0.98 -2.86 13.67
CA TYR A 183 0.50 -4.24 13.48
C TYR A 183 -0.74 -4.54 14.31
N ALA A 184 -0.87 -3.98 15.52
CA ALA A 184 -2.09 -4.11 16.31
C ALA A 184 -3.28 -3.42 15.63
N MET A 185 -3.07 -2.22 15.05
CA MET A 185 -4.06 -1.49 14.25
C MET A 185 -4.54 -2.33 13.06
N ILE A 186 -3.61 -2.91 12.31
CA ILE A 186 -3.94 -3.74 11.15
C ILE A 186 -4.69 -5.00 11.54
N LYS A 187 -4.25 -5.66 12.62
CA LYS A 187 -4.96 -6.83 13.17
C LYS A 187 -6.39 -6.50 13.59
N ALA A 188 -6.59 -5.35 14.22
CA ALA A 188 -7.92 -4.87 14.59
C ALA A 188 -8.77 -4.61 13.33
N LEU A 189 -8.22 -3.95 12.32
CA LEU A 189 -8.92 -3.68 11.06
C LEU A 189 -9.30 -4.97 10.33
N ASN A 190 -8.40 -5.94 10.23
CA ASN A 190 -8.70 -7.25 9.63
C ASN A 190 -9.79 -8.00 10.40
N LYS A 191 -9.80 -7.88 11.74
CA LYS A 191 -10.87 -8.46 12.56
C LYS A 191 -12.23 -7.80 12.26
N LEU A 192 -12.26 -6.47 12.14
CA LEU A 192 -13.47 -5.72 11.75
C LEU A 192 -13.93 -6.09 10.34
N THR A 193 -13.01 -6.21 9.39
CA THR A 193 -13.31 -6.67 8.02
C THR A 193 -13.95 -8.06 8.02
N GLY A 194 -13.46 -8.97 8.88
CA GLY A 194 -14.02 -10.31 9.01
C GLY A 194 -15.42 -10.38 9.67
N LEU A 195 -15.88 -9.29 10.27
CA LEU A 195 -17.26 -9.15 10.81
C LEU A 195 -18.24 -8.61 9.74
N GLY A 196 -17.75 -8.14 8.62
CA GLY A 196 -18.52 -7.52 7.54
C GLY A 196 -17.97 -6.16 7.14
N MET A 197 -18.23 -5.77 5.89
CA MET A 197 -17.94 -4.41 5.43
C MET A 197 -19.06 -3.48 5.87
N PRO A 198 -18.74 -2.23 6.28
CA PRO A 198 -19.77 -1.27 6.62
C PRO A 198 -20.70 -0.98 5.43
N GLU A 199 -21.99 -1.12 5.63
CA GLU A 199 -22.99 -0.72 4.67
C GLU A 199 -23.26 0.79 4.83
N THR A 200 -23.10 1.54 3.74
CA THR A 200 -23.38 2.98 3.75
C THR A 200 -24.87 3.17 3.51
N GLN A 201 -25.61 3.68 4.49
CA GLN A 201 -26.98 4.15 4.29
C GLN A 201 -26.94 5.64 3.93
N CYS A 202 -27.60 5.99 2.81
CA CYS A 202 -27.82 7.38 2.47
C CYS A 202 -28.89 7.92 3.43
N ILE A 203 -28.54 8.85 4.30
CA ILE A 203 -29.50 9.59 5.11
C ILE A 203 -30.04 10.70 4.19
N VAL A 204 -31.28 10.52 3.74
CA VAL A 204 -32.03 11.52 2.96
C VAL A 204 -32.62 12.54 3.91
#